data_fb7e6c43b21caf6de84abac54c8c262c
#
_entry.id   fb7e6c43b21caf6de84abac54c8c262c
#
_cell.length_a   1.000
_cell.length_b   1.000
_cell.length_c   1.000
_cell.angle_alpha   90.00
_cell.angle_beta   90.00
_cell.angle_gamma   90.00
#
_symmetry.space_group_name_H-M   'P 1'
#
loop_
_entity.id
_entity.type
_entity.pdbx_description
1 polymer ?
#
loop_
_entity_poly.entity_id
_entity_poly.type
_entity_poly.pdbx_seq_one_letter_code
_entity_poly.pdbx_strand_id
1 'polypeptide(L)'
;MPKVVFIRGKDKQEVEVPEGTVLRDAAIKAGIQVNYFPVELGNGFLGRYLNCHGFGHCGTCKVLVTKGMEYLSPKKLSAEEWQKHRENIDKGLEKPGAQRTFTEKLTLWRMFSSIGHEGEMRLSCQVAVHGDCTIEVNPSFNLDGENFWQKPYPNK
;
A
#
# COMPACT_ATOMS: atom_id res chain seq x y z
N MET A 1 -12.06 -16.00 -2.10
CA MET A 1 -11.02 -15.31 -1.32
C MET A 1 -10.32 -14.33 -2.24
N PRO A 2 -10.10 -13.08 -1.81
CA PRO A 2 -9.37 -12.09 -2.60
C PRO A 2 -7.98 -12.58 -3.00
N LYS A 3 -7.58 -12.26 -4.24
CA LYS A 3 -6.24 -12.53 -4.76
C LYS A 3 -5.42 -11.26 -4.76
N VAL A 4 -4.30 -11.30 -4.08
CA VAL A 4 -3.33 -10.20 -4.09
C VAL A 4 -2.14 -10.62 -4.94
N VAL A 5 -1.86 -9.83 -5.95
CA VAL A 5 -0.70 -10.00 -6.81
C VAL A 5 0.38 -9.04 -6.39
N PHE A 6 1.45 -9.57 -5.83
CA PHE A 6 2.63 -8.79 -5.49
C PHE A 6 3.63 -8.80 -6.64
N ILE A 7 4.08 -7.61 -7.04
CA ILE A 7 5.09 -7.43 -8.09
C ILE A 7 6.33 -6.82 -7.44
N ARG A 8 7.48 -7.44 -7.66
CA ARG A 8 8.79 -6.94 -7.24
C ARG A 8 9.75 -6.98 -8.42
N GLY A 9 9.89 -5.86 -9.11
CA GLY A 9 10.66 -5.82 -10.34
C GLY A 9 10.09 -6.75 -11.41
N LYS A 10 10.78 -7.85 -11.70
CA LYS A 10 10.32 -8.88 -12.67
C LYS A 10 9.56 -10.03 -12.02
N ASP A 11 9.67 -10.18 -10.71
CA ASP A 11 9.03 -11.27 -9.98
C ASP A 11 7.58 -10.94 -9.68
N LYS A 12 6.69 -11.91 -9.91
CA LYS A 12 5.27 -11.81 -9.67
C LYS A 12 4.84 -12.98 -8.80
N GLN A 13 4.21 -12.68 -7.67
CA GLN A 13 3.70 -13.69 -6.75
C GLN A 13 2.23 -13.42 -6.44
N GLU A 14 1.40 -14.44 -6.61
CA GLU A 14 -0.03 -14.38 -6.31
C GLU A 14 -0.31 -15.05 -4.96
N VAL A 15 -1.10 -14.40 -4.14
CA VAL A 15 -1.44 -14.86 -2.79
C VAL A 15 -2.95 -14.73 -2.57
N GLU A 16 -3.60 -15.80 -2.13
CA GLU A 16 -4.98 -15.72 -1.69
C GLU A 16 -5.04 -15.38 -0.20
N VAL A 17 -5.86 -14.40 0.15
CA VAL A 17 -5.98 -13.91 1.52
C VAL A 17 -7.44 -13.83 1.95
N PRO A 18 -7.77 -14.04 3.22
CA PRO A 18 -9.10 -13.74 3.74
C PRO A 18 -9.45 -12.25 3.58
N GLU A 19 -10.71 -11.96 3.34
CA GLU A 19 -11.21 -10.57 3.30
C GLU A 19 -10.95 -9.86 4.63
N GLY A 20 -10.57 -8.57 4.55
CA GLY A 20 -10.21 -7.77 5.72
C GLY A 20 -8.80 -8.00 6.25
N THR A 21 -8.01 -8.86 5.60
CA THR A 21 -6.61 -9.07 6.00
C THR A 21 -5.78 -7.83 5.72
N VAL A 22 -4.93 -7.44 6.69
CA VAL A 22 -3.97 -6.35 6.48
C VAL A 22 -2.95 -6.75 5.43
N LEU A 23 -2.74 -5.90 4.44
CA LEU A 23 -1.89 -6.20 3.28
C LEU A 23 -0.45 -6.59 3.67
N ARG A 24 0.13 -5.94 4.68
CA ARG A 24 1.43 -6.28 5.22
C ARG A 24 1.48 -7.69 5.79
N ASP A 25 0.45 -8.07 6.55
CA ASP A 25 0.41 -9.38 7.20
C ASP A 25 0.22 -10.50 6.16
N ALA A 26 -0.56 -10.22 5.12
CA ALA A 26 -0.70 -11.09 3.96
C ALA A 26 0.66 -11.34 3.28
N ALA A 27 1.41 -10.28 3.03
CA ALA A 27 2.73 -10.36 2.41
C ALA A 27 3.74 -11.13 3.28
N ILE A 28 3.78 -10.87 4.60
CA ILE A 28 4.67 -11.59 5.53
C ILE A 28 4.36 -13.08 5.54
N LYS A 29 3.08 -13.47 5.62
CA LYS A 29 2.66 -14.89 5.56
C LYS A 29 3.09 -15.58 4.26
N ALA A 30 3.15 -14.83 3.17
CA ALA A 30 3.60 -15.32 1.87
C ALA A 30 5.12 -15.27 1.68
N GLY A 31 5.87 -14.85 2.69
CA GLY A 31 7.33 -14.69 2.60
C GLY A 31 7.78 -13.48 1.77
N ILE A 32 6.86 -12.55 1.49
CA ILE A 32 7.15 -11.36 0.68
C ILE A 32 7.58 -10.22 1.61
N GLN A 33 8.77 -9.71 1.37
CA GLN A 33 9.30 -8.59 2.10
C GLN A 33 8.75 -7.27 1.56
N VAL A 34 7.84 -6.64 2.29
CA VAL A 34 7.25 -5.33 1.93
C VAL A 34 7.99 -4.16 2.56
N ASN A 35 8.71 -4.36 3.65
CA ASN A 35 9.46 -3.30 4.30
C ASN A 35 10.79 -3.07 3.57
N TYR A 36 11.19 -1.81 3.45
CA TYR A 36 12.48 -1.46 2.85
C TYR A 36 13.66 -2.06 3.64
N PHE A 37 13.57 -2.05 4.97
CA PHE A 37 14.55 -2.70 5.83
C PHE A 37 14.06 -4.10 6.20
N PRO A 38 14.70 -5.17 5.69
CA PRO A 38 14.33 -6.52 6.05
C PRO A 38 14.60 -6.77 7.52
N VAL A 39 13.67 -7.42 8.18
CA VAL A 39 13.84 -7.83 9.58
C VAL A 39 15.01 -8.82 9.73
N GLU A 40 15.34 -9.53 8.66
CA GLU A 40 16.32 -10.62 8.64
C GLU A 40 17.77 -10.16 8.33
N LEU A 41 17.99 -8.94 7.86
CA LEU A 41 19.34 -8.43 7.64
C LEU A 41 20.05 -8.16 8.97
N GLY A 42 21.08 -8.95 9.24
CA GLY A 42 21.93 -8.75 10.40
C GLY A 42 21.24 -9.01 11.73
N ASN A 43 20.62 -10.18 11.91
CA ASN A 43 19.86 -10.58 13.12
C ASN A 43 18.62 -9.73 13.40
N GLY A 44 18.04 -9.11 12.38
CA GLY A 44 16.83 -8.32 12.49
C GLY A 44 16.97 -6.99 13.26
N PHE A 45 18.18 -6.60 13.61
CA PHE A 45 18.43 -5.39 14.42
C PHE A 45 17.92 -4.13 13.73
N LEU A 46 18.33 -3.87 12.49
CA LEU A 46 17.90 -2.69 11.74
C LEU A 46 16.39 -2.68 11.48
N GLY A 47 15.82 -3.81 11.07
CA GLY A 47 14.39 -3.93 10.85
C GLY A 47 13.57 -3.77 12.13
N ARG A 48 14.08 -4.21 13.27
CA ARG A 48 13.41 -4.06 14.57
C ARG A 48 13.31 -2.61 15.02
N TYR A 49 14.33 -1.80 14.76
CA TYR A 49 14.36 -0.40 15.21
C TYR A 49 13.87 0.59 14.14
N LEU A 50 14.08 0.30 12.87
CA LEU A 50 13.72 1.21 11.78
C LEU A 50 12.30 1.01 11.25
N ASN A 51 11.68 -0.16 11.48
CA ASN A 51 10.30 -0.42 11.11
C ASN A 51 9.35 -0.16 12.27
N CYS A 52 8.24 0.50 12.00
CA CYS A 52 7.25 0.86 13.03
C CYS A 52 6.28 -0.27 13.40
N HIS A 53 6.50 -1.49 12.94
CA HIS A 53 5.70 -2.69 13.24
C HIS A 53 4.19 -2.53 13.03
N GLY A 54 3.76 -1.66 12.12
CA GLY A 54 2.34 -1.49 11.76
C GLY A 54 1.70 -0.21 12.29
N PHE A 55 2.46 0.67 12.95
CA PHE A 55 1.93 1.97 13.42
C PHE A 55 1.78 3.00 12.30
N GLY A 56 2.38 2.81 11.14
CA GLY A 56 2.24 3.70 9.98
C GLY A 56 3.15 4.94 10.01
N HIS A 57 4.17 4.99 10.87
CA HIS A 57 5.03 6.16 11.05
C HIS A 57 6.32 6.14 10.24
N CYS A 58 6.85 4.95 9.92
CA CYS A 58 8.18 4.85 9.30
C CYS A 58 8.15 4.97 7.77
N GLY A 59 7.03 4.66 7.13
CA GLY A 59 6.91 4.66 5.67
C GLY A 59 7.71 3.56 4.95
N THR A 60 8.41 2.67 5.66
CA THR A 60 9.23 1.62 5.05
C THR A 60 8.41 0.55 4.34
N CYS A 61 7.13 0.41 4.70
CA CYS A 61 6.19 -0.55 4.10
C CYS A 61 5.34 0.07 2.98
N LYS A 62 5.85 1.10 2.32
CA LYS A 62 5.16 1.73 1.19
C LYS A 62 5.03 0.76 0.02
N VAL A 63 3.89 0.79 -0.61
CA VAL A 63 3.56 0.01 -1.80
C VAL A 63 2.84 0.88 -2.81
N LEU A 64 2.95 0.54 -4.08
CA LEU A 64 2.21 1.17 -5.15
C LEU A 64 1.06 0.24 -5.58
N VAL A 65 -0.16 0.74 -5.55
CA VAL A 65 -1.34 -0.01 -5.98
C VAL A 65 -1.58 0.27 -7.44
N THR A 66 -1.28 -0.70 -8.28
CA THR A 66 -1.44 -0.57 -9.73
C THR A 66 -2.85 -0.91 -10.22
N LYS A 67 -3.54 -1.82 -9.51
CA LYS A 67 -4.93 -2.20 -9.79
C LYS A 67 -5.66 -2.55 -8.50
N GLY A 68 -6.97 -2.32 -8.46
CA GLY A 68 -7.83 -2.75 -7.36
C GLY A 68 -7.79 -1.81 -6.13
N MET A 69 -7.50 -0.52 -6.33
CA MET A 69 -7.53 0.48 -5.25
C MET A 69 -8.91 0.57 -4.59
N GLU A 70 -9.97 0.35 -5.34
CA GLU A 70 -11.36 0.33 -4.88
C GLU A 70 -11.67 -0.80 -3.90
N TYR A 71 -10.82 -1.82 -3.82
CA TYR A 71 -10.94 -2.96 -2.90
C TYR A 71 -10.07 -2.83 -1.66
N LEU A 72 -9.47 -1.68 -1.46
CA LEU A 72 -8.59 -1.40 -0.34
C LEU A 72 -9.20 -0.39 0.63
N SER A 73 -9.29 -0.77 1.89
CA SER A 73 -9.80 0.11 2.97
C SER A 73 -8.72 0.45 3.98
N PRO A 74 -8.91 1.51 4.79
CA PRO A 74 -8.15 1.67 6.02
C PRO A 74 -8.34 0.46 6.96
N LYS A 75 -7.26 -0.03 7.59
CA LYS A 75 -7.29 -1.27 8.39
C LYS A 75 -8.26 -1.28 9.58
N LYS A 76 -8.73 -0.12 10.02
CA LYS A 76 -9.63 0.03 11.17
C LYS A 76 -11.08 0.30 10.78
N LEU A 77 -11.40 0.19 9.50
CA LEU A 77 -12.77 0.45 9.05
C LEU A 77 -13.68 -0.73 9.42
N SER A 78 -14.87 -0.43 9.96
CA SER A 78 -15.88 -1.47 10.21
C SER A 78 -16.47 -1.99 8.88
N ALA A 79 -17.09 -3.16 8.92
CA ALA A 79 -17.73 -3.74 7.72
C ALA A 79 -18.83 -2.83 7.16
N GLU A 80 -19.59 -2.17 8.03
CA GLU A 80 -20.67 -1.25 7.63
C GLU A 80 -20.11 0.02 6.96
N GLU A 81 -19.06 0.60 7.55
CA GLU A 81 -18.37 1.75 6.97
C GLU A 81 -17.70 1.41 5.64
N TRP A 82 -17.17 0.19 5.53
CA TRP A 82 -16.61 -0.30 4.27
C TRP A 82 -17.68 -0.40 3.17
N GLN A 83 -18.83 -0.98 3.46
CA GLN A 83 -19.95 -1.06 2.50
C GLN A 83 -20.39 0.32 2.04
N LYS A 84 -20.57 1.26 2.97
CA LYS A 84 -20.93 2.64 2.65
C LYS A 84 -19.87 3.34 1.80
N HIS A 85 -18.59 3.14 2.11
CA HIS A 85 -17.49 3.68 1.32
C HIS A 85 -17.51 3.13 -0.11
N ARG A 86 -17.73 1.82 -0.25
CA ARG A 86 -17.82 1.18 -1.55
C ARG A 86 -18.99 1.69 -2.38
N GLU A 87 -20.16 1.84 -1.77
CA GLU A 87 -21.31 2.46 -2.45
C GLU A 87 -21.02 3.89 -2.93
N ASN A 88 -20.28 4.66 -2.15
CA ASN A 88 -19.89 6.01 -2.53
C ASN A 88 -18.91 6.01 -3.72
N ILE A 89 -18.00 5.05 -3.78
CA ILE A 89 -17.10 4.88 -4.94
C ILE A 89 -17.93 4.50 -6.18
N ASP A 90 -18.84 3.53 -6.05
CA ASP A 90 -19.68 3.06 -7.15
C ASP A 90 -20.60 4.19 -7.69
N LYS A 91 -21.05 5.08 -6.80
CA LYS A 91 -21.83 6.28 -7.17
C LYS A 91 -20.97 7.45 -7.69
N GLY A 92 -19.66 7.31 -7.74
CA GLY A 92 -18.73 8.36 -8.15
C GLY A 92 -18.59 9.53 -7.18
N LEU A 93 -19.08 9.40 -5.94
CA LEU A 93 -19.02 10.42 -4.89
C LEU A 93 -17.66 10.47 -4.19
N GLU A 94 -16.94 9.36 -4.18
CA GLU A 94 -15.60 9.25 -3.62
C GLU A 94 -14.64 8.63 -4.62
N LYS A 95 -13.39 9.09 -4.60
CA LYS A 95 -12.33 8.47 -5.42
C LYS A 95 -11.80 7.22 -4.73
N PRO A 96 -11.47 6.14 -5.47
CA PRO A 96 -10.76 4.99 -4.92
C PRO A 96 -9.49 5.44 -4.19
N GLY A 97 -9.27 4.90 -2.98
CA GLY A 97 -8.10 5.27 -2.16
C GLY A 97 -8.16 6.63 -1.45
N ALA A 98 -9.27 7.36 -1.53
CA ALA A 98 -9.46 8.64 -0.82
C ALA A 98 -9.44 8.45 0.70
N GLN A 99 -10.00 7.35 1.20
CA GLN A 99 -9.99 7.05 2.62
C GLN A 99 -8.63 6.46 3.03
N ARG A 100 -7.98 7.18 3.94
CA ARG A 100 -6.69 6.82 4.53
C ARG A 100 -6.68 7.14 6.01
N THR A 101 -5.92 6.39 6.79
CA THR A 101 -5.69 6.74 8.20
C THR A 101 -4.92 8.06 8.29
N PHE A 102 -5.10 8.78 9.39
CA PHE A 102 -4.38 10.04 9.62
C PHE A 102 -2.85 9.84 9.58
N THR A 103 -2.38 8.76 10.20
CA THR A 103 -0.96 8.40 10.22
C THR A 103 -0.43 8.10 8.82
N GLU A 104 -1.21 7.41 7.98
CA GLU A 104 -0.86 7.15 6.59
C GLU A 104 -0.73 8.47 5.79
N LYS A 105 -1.72 9.35 5.90
CA LYS A 105 -1.68 10.66 5.23
C LYS A 105 -0.46 11.47 5.61
N LEU A 106 -0.18 11.56 6.91
CA LEU A 106 0.96 12.34 7.42
C LEU A 106 2.31 11.75 6.99
N THR A 107 2.43 10.42 7.01
CA THR A 107 3.67 9.75 6.64
C THR A 107 3.94 9.87 5.14
N LEU A 108 2.93 9.62 4.31
CA LEU A 108 3.08 9.77 2.86
C LEU A 108 3.36 11.21 2.44
N TRP A 109 2.74 12.21 3.11
CA TRP A 109 3.00 13.63 2.85
C TRP A 109 4.47 14.02 3.12
N ARG A 110 5.11 13.38 4.10
CA ARG A 110 6.52 13.63 4.43
C ARG A 110 7.51 12.92 3.50
N MET A 111 7.04 11.99 2.68
CA MET A 111 7.91 11.16 1.86
C MET A 111 8.06 11.72 0.45
N PHE A 112 9.29 12.06 0.06
CA PHE A 112 9.58 12.48 -1.31
C PHE A 112 9.19 11.42 -2.36
N SER A 113 9.25 10.14 -1.99
CA SER A 113 8.86 9.03 -2.88
C SER A 113 7.37 8.96 -3.19
N SER A 114 6.52 9.69 -2.47
CA SER A 114 5.08 9.77 -2.76
C SER A 114 4.77 10.82 -3.83
N ILE A 115 5.71 11.72 -4.12
CA ILE A 115 5.52 12.76 -5.13
C ILE A 115 5.29 12.09 -6.49
N GLY A 116 4.18 12.42 -7.13
CA GLY A 116 3.78 11.82 -8.39
C GLY A 116 2.95 10.54 -8.26
N HIS A 117 2.82 9.98 -7.05
CA HIS A 117 2.07 8.75 -6.77
C HIS A 117 1.08 8.90 -5.59
N GLU A 118 0.67 10.14 -5.27
CA GLU A 118 -0.16 10.42 -4.08
C GLU A 118 -1.50 9.66 -4.10
N GLY A 119 -2.05 9.40 -5.29
CA GLY A 119 -3.28 8.63 -5.46
C GLY A 119 -3.09 7.11 -5.34
N GLU A 120 -1.92 6.61 -5.68
CA GLU A 120 -1.63 5.19 -5.88
C GLU A 120 -0.79 4.58 -4.76
N MET A 121 0.00 5.40 -4.07
CA MET A 121 0.87 4.92 -2.98
C MET A 121 0.09 4.75 -1.68
N ARG A 122 0.29 3.61 -1.04
CA ARG A 122 -0.31 3.26 0.25
C ARG A 122 0.76 2.71 1.21
N LEU A 123 0.46 2.73 2.49
CA LEU A 123 1.24 2.01 3.50
C LEU A 123 0.61 0.64 3.74
N SER A 124 1.29 -0.44 3.37
CA SER A 124 0.74 -1.80 3.49
C SER A 124 0.30 -2.18 4.89
N CYS A 125 0.89 -1.58 5.92
CA CYS A 125 0.51 -1.80 7.32
C CYS A 125 -0.78 -1.07 7.74
N GLN A 126 -1.30 -0.16 6.92
CA GLN A 126 -2.51 0.63 7.21
C GLN A 126 -3.69 0.26 6.32
N VAL A 127 -3.54 -0.74 5.46
CA VAL A 127 -4.51 -1.12 4.44
C VAL A 127 -5.00 -2.53 4.66
N ALA A 128 -6.32 -2.73 4.60
CA ALA A 128 -6.99 -4.02 4.56
C ALA A 128 -7.49 -4.33 3.14
N VAL A 129 -7.47 -5.60 2.77
CA VAL A 129 -7.82 -6.11 1.44
C VAL A 129 -9.22 -6.71 1.46
N HIS A 130 -10.07 -6.29 0.53
CA HIS A 130 -11.45 -6.79 0.38
C HIS A 130 -11.75 -7.40 -1.00
N GLY A 131 -10.84 -7.26 -1.95
CA GLY A 131 -11.00 -7.82 -3.28
C GLY A 131 -9.67 -7.96 -4.00
N ASP A 132 -9.73 -8.34 -5.26
CA ASP A 132 -8.53 -8.59 -6.06
C ASP A 132 -7.76 -7.30 -6.32
N CYS A 133 -6.47 -7.32 -6.03
CA CYS A 133 -5.61 -6.16 -6.23
C CYS A 133 -4.21 -6.55 -6.69
N THR A 134 -3.56 -5.61 -7.37
CA THR A 134 -2.17 -5.75 -7.82
C THR A 134 -1.33 -4.66 -7.17
N ILE A 135 -0.25 -5.09 -6.52
CA ILE A 135 0.57 -4.28 -5.64
C ILE A 135 2.03 -4.37 -6.07
N GLU A 136 2.65 -3.24 -6.34
CA GLU A 136 4.10 -3.18 -6.52
C GLU A 136 4.78 -2.92 -5.17
N VAL A 137 5.66 -3.85 -4.81
CA VAL A 137 6.39 -3.82 -3.53
C VAL A 137 7.74 -3.13 -3.72
N ASN A 138 8.09 -2.27 -2.78
CA ASN A 138 9.32 -1.47 -2.83
C ASN A 138 9.48 -0.75 -4.18
N PRO A 139 8.51 0.09 -4.58
CA PRO A 139 8.61 0.84 -5.82
C PRO A 139 9.91 1.62 -5.82
N SER A 140 10.65 1.53 -6.92
CA SER A 140 11.92 2.22 -7.07
C SER A 140 11.70 3.72 -6.95
N PHE A 141 12.50 4.36 -6.10
CA PHE A 141 12.57 5.82 -6.07
C PHE A 141 13.40 6.26 -7.28
N ASN A 142 12.74 6.74 -8.29
CA ASN A 142 13.39 7.15 -9.53
C ASN A 142 13.55 8.67 -9.54
N LEU A 143 14.71 9.15 -9.09
CA LEU A 143 15.09 10.56 -9.15
C LEU A 143 15.32 11.04 -10.59
N ASP A 144 15.73 10.14 -11.46
CA ASP A 144 16.00 10.42 -12.88
C ASP A 144 14.81 10.04 -13.77
N GLY A 145 13.75 9.52 -13.17
CA GLY A 145 12.58 9.05 -13.88
C GLY A 145 11.77 10.20 -14.46
N GLU A 146 11.18 9.92 -15.58
CA GLU A 146 10.26 10.81 -16.28
C GLU A 146 9.15 11.34 -15.37
N ASN A 147 8.82 10.61 -14.31
CA ASN A 147 7.76 10.94 -13.36
C ASN A 147 8.16 11.99 -12.31
N PHE A 148 9.44 12.24 -12.06
CA PHE A 148 9.87 13.24 -11.09
C PHE A 148 9.87 14.66 -11.68
N TRP A 149 10.20 14.80 -12.96
CA TRP A 149 10.34 16.09 -13.64
C TRP A 149 9.24 16.38 -14.67
N GLN A 150 8.54 15.38 -15.13
CA GLN A 150 7.34 15.57 -15.93
C GLN A 150 6.16 15.85 -15.01
N LYS A 151 5.23 16.71 -15.45
CA LYS A 151 3.97 16.94 -14.76
C LYS A 151 3.43 15.57 -14.33
N PRO A 152 3.23 15.36 -13.04
CA PRO A 152 3.16 14.02 -12.46
C PRO A 152 2.01 13.15 -12.96
N TYR A 153 1.11 13.70 -13.74
CA TYR A 153 -0.05 12.97 -14.21
C TYR A 153 -0.31 13.25 -15.67
N PRO A 154 -0.16 12.27 -16.56
CA PRO A 154 -1.00 12.26 -17.73
C PRO A 154 -2.44 12.27 -17.22
N ASN A 155 -3.21 13.25 -17.67
CA ASN A 155 -4.62 13.42 -17.34
C ASN A 155 -5.30 12.05 -17.17
N LYS A 156 -5.59 11.68 -15.94
CA LYS A 156 -6.50 10.58 -15.63
C LYS A 156 -7.89 11.14 -15.56
#